data_29360e699e11d5b1d9ff860e6e7ad21c
#
_entry.id   29360e699e11d5b1d9ff860e6e7ad21c
#
_cell.length_a   1.000
_cell.length_b   1.000
_cell.length_c   1.000
_cell.angle_alpha   90.00
_cell.angle_beta   90.00
_cell.angle_gamma   90.00
#
_symmetry.space_group_name_H-M   'P 1'
#
loop_
_entity.id
_entity.type
_entity.pdbx_description
1 polymer ?
#
loop_
_entity_poly.entity_id
_entity_poly.type
_entity_poly.pdbx_seq_one_letter_code
_entity_poly.pdbx_strand_id
1 'polypeptide(L)' 'MIPKDTMTVTEASTYLSMDAGALERVAAERRIPALERDGQWVFSKKSIDKWRIRSKT' A
#
# COMPACT_ATOMS: atom_id res chain seq x y z
N MET A 1 -18.23 -3.59 8.72
CA MET A 1 -17.05 -3.58 9.60
C MET A 1 -15.80 -3.32 8.79
N ILE A 2 -14.98 -2.40 9.24
CA ILE A 2 -13.77 -2.02 8.51
C ILE A 2 -12.66 -3.00 8.83
N PRO A 3 -12.03 -3.60 7.82
CA PRO A 3 -10.89 -4.49 8.07
C PRO A 3 -9.78 -3.76 8.79
N LYS A 4 -9.19 -4.38 9.78
CA LYS A 4 -8.15 -3.75 10.58
C LYS A 4 -6.80 -3.72 9.88
N ASP A 5 -6.67 -4.48 8.81
CA ASP A 5 -5.40 -4.56 8.12
C ASP A 5 -5.31 -3.62 6.91
N THR A 6 -6.27 -2.71 6.77
CA THR A 6 -6.20 -1.72 5.69
C THR A 6 -5.48 -0.48 6.18
N MET A 7 -4.75 0.16 5.27
CA MET A 7 -3.97 1.36 5.56
C MET A 7 -4.21 2.42 4.50
N THR A 8 -4.18 3.68 4.92
CA THR A 8 -4.18 4.79 3.97
C THR A 8 -2.79 4.96 3.37
N VAL A 9 -2.67 5.87 2.40
CA VAL A 9 -1.37 6.16 1.81
C VAL A 9 -0.39 6.62 2.89
N THR A 10 -0.84 7.49 3.79
CA THR A 10 0.02 7.99 4.86
C THR A 10 0.50 6.86 5.75
N GLU A 11 -0.42 6.00 6.16
CA GLU A 11 -0.06 4.88 7.02
C GLU A 11 0.85 3.89 6.32
N ALA A 12 0.55 3.59 5.07
CA ALA A 12 1.37 2.65 4.31
C ALA A 12 2.76 3.21 4.03
N SER A 13 2.86 4.51 3.77
CA SER A 13 4.16 5.13 3.52
C SER A 13 5.04 5.02 4.77
N THR A 14 4.48 5.24 5.94
CA THR A 14 5.20 5.08 7.18
C THR A 14 5.60 3.62 7.40
N TYR A 15 4.66 2.72 7.14
CA TYR A 15 4.91 1.29 7.31
C TYR A 15 6.04 0.79 6.42
N LEU A 16 6.13 1.34 5.21
CA LEU A 16 7.12 0.92 4.22
C LEU A 16 8.36 1.81 4.20
N SER A 17 8.38 2.85 5.02
CA SER A 17 9.46 3.83 5.04
C SER A 17 9.65 4.47 3.67
N MET A 18 8.54 4.82 3.02
CA MET A 18 8.54 5.45 1.71
C MET A 18 7.91 6.82 1.79
N ASP A 19 8.26 7.69 0.84
CA ASP A 19 7.57 8.94 0.67
C ASP A 19 6.16 8.68 0.16
N ALA A 20 5.16 9.42 0.68
CA ALA A 20 3.77 9.22 0.29
C ALA A 20 3.57 9.43 -1.20
N GLY A 21 4.20 10.44 -1.77
CA GLY A 21 4.09 10.70 -3.20
C GLY A 21 4.66 9.57 -4.03
N ALA A 22 5.79 9.03 -3.60
CA ALA A 22 6.40 7.89 -4.29
C ALA A 22 5.49 6.66 -4.20
N LEU A 23 4.86 6.47 -3.04
CA LEU A 23 3.95 5.34 -2.85
C LEU A 23 2.73 5.46 -3.76
N GLU A 24 2.18 6.66 -3.88
CA GLU A 24 1.05 6.88 -4.78
C GLU A 24 1.42 6.56 -6.23
N ARG A 25 2.63 6.94 -6.64
CA ARG A 25 3.09 6.65 -7.99
C ARG A 25 3.19 5.13 -8.22
N VAL A 26 3.79 4.44 -7.26
CA VAL A 26 3.95 2.98 -7.38
C VAL A 26 2.58 2.30 -7.41
N ALA A 27 1.63 2.80 -6.63
CA ALA A 27 0.28 2.26 -6.62
C ALA A 27 -0.42 2.51 -7.96
N ALA A 28 -0.25 3.69 -8.54
CA ALA A 28 -0.84 4.02 -9.82
C ALA A 28 -0.24 3.17 -10.94
N GLU A 29 1.01 2.80 -10.82
CA GLU A 29 1.69 1.94 -11.77
C GLU A 29 1.40 0.46 -11.53
N ARG A 30 0.63 0.18 -10.50
CA ARG A 30 0.23 -1.19 -10.12
C ARG A 30 1.42 -2.08 -9.79
N ARG A 31 2.47 -1.48 -9.25
CA ARG A 31 3.66 -2.22 -8.83
C ARG A 31 3.53 -2.72 -7.41
N ILE A 32 2.54 -2.24 -6.69
CA ILE A 32 2.29 -2.61 -5.30
C ILE A 32 0.80 -2.91 -5.15
N PRO A 33 0.41 -3.91 -4.35
CA PRO A 33 -1.00 -4.21 -4.16
C PRO A 33 -1.73 -3.05 -3.49
N ALA A 34 -2.71 -2.49 -4.19
CA ALA A 34 -3.47 -1.36 -3.68
C ALA A 34 -4.83 -1.34 -4.33
N LEU A 35 -5.79 -0.74 -3.65
CA LEU A 35 -7.13 -0.54 -4.16
C LEU A 35 -7.44 0.94 -4.11
N GLU A 36 -8.18 1.43 -5.08
CA GLU A 36 -8.65 2.80 -5.08
C GLU A 36 -10.10 2.83 -4.62
N ARG A 37 -10.37 3.64 -3.61
CA ARG A 37 -11.70 3.80 -3.04
C ARG A 37 -11.97 5.27 -2.81
N ASP A 38 -13.08 5.76 -3.40
CA ASP A 38 -13.49 7.15 -3.21
C ASP A 38 -12.35 8.12 -3.51
N GLY A 39 -11.58 7.83 -4.56
CA GLY A 39 -10.48 8.68 -4.96
C GLY A 39 -9.24 8.57 -4.11
N GLN A 40 -9.20 7.59 -3.22
CA GLN A 40 -8.05 7.40 -2.33
C GLN A 40 -7.51 5.98 -2.44
N TRP A 41 -6.19 5.85 -2.28
CA TRP A 41 -5.56 4.55 -2.28
C TRP A 41 -5.68 3.90 -0.92
N VAL A 42 -6.02 2.61 -0.93
CA VAL A 42 -6.12 1.80 0.28
C VAL A 42 -5.22 0.59 0.10
N PHE A 43 -4.43 0.30 1.12
CA PHE A 43 -3.48 -0.80 1.08
C PHE A 43 -3.85 -1.84 2.13
N SER A 44 -3.67 -3.12 1.78
CA SER A 44 -3.88 -4.20 2.73
C SER A 44 -2.53 -4.61 3.31
N LYS A 45 -2.44 -4.63 4.63
CA LYS A 45 -1.21 -5.02 5.29
C LYS A 45 -0.77 -6.42 4.87
N LYS A 46 -1.72 -7.35 4.80
CA LYS A 46 -1.40 -8.71 4.37
C LYS A 46 -0.83 -8.74 2.97
N SER A 47 -1.45 -8.01 2.06
CA SER A 47 -0.98 -7.97 0.67
C SER A 47 0.39 -7.32 0.58
N ILE A 48 0.60 -6.25 1.34
CA ILE A 48 1.88 -5.56 1.38
C ILE A 48 2.97 -6.48 1.90
N ASP A 49 2.68 -7.21 2.97
CA ASP A 49 3.66 -8.13 3.54
C ASP A 49 4.06 -9.22 2.54
N LYS A 50 3.08 -9.79 1.84
CA LYS A 50 3.36 -10.77 0.80
C LYS A 50 4.18 -10.18 -0.33
N TRP A 51 3.84 -8.96 -0.73
CA TRP A 51 4.56 -8.29 -1.80
C TRP A 51 6.02 -8.04 -1.40
N ARG A 52 6.25 -7.63 -0.16
CA ARG A 52 7.61 -7.37 0.33
C ARG A 52 8.45 -8.64 0.33
N ILE A 53 7.87 -9.73 0.77
CA ILE A 53 8.57 -11.01 0.82
C ILE A 53 8.97 -11.43 -0.59
N ARG A 54 8.05 -11.30 -1.54
CA ARG A 54 8.34 -11.69 -2.93
C ARG A 54 9.37 -10.77 -3.56
N SER A 55 9.38 -9.50 -3.19
CA SER A 55 10.31 -8.53 -3.77
C SER A 55 11.73 -8.71 -3.28
N LYS A 56 11.91 -9.38 -2.17
CA LYS A 56 13.22 -9.55 -1.56
C LYS A 56 14.04 -10.68 -2.16
N THR A 57 13.44 -11.56 -2.88
CA THR A 57 14.17 -12.69 -3.46
C THR A 57 15.02 -12.33 -4.64
#